data_d897288518c1c10ac944d11e5c35da45
#
_entry.id   d897288518c1c10ac944d11e5c35da45
#
_cell.length_a   1.000
_cell.length_b   1.000
_cell.length_c   1.000
_cell.angle_alpha   90.00
_cell.angle_beta   90.00
_cell.angle_gamma   90.00
#
_symmetry.space_group_name_H-M   'P 1'
#
loop_
_entity.id
_entity.type
_entity.pdbx_description
1 polymer ?
#
loop_
_entity_poly.entity_id
_entity_poly.type
_entity_poly.pdbx_seq_one_letter_code
_entity_poly.pdbx_strand_id
1 'polypeptide(L)'
;TEIAKYGLKSFPFAIDGVAVAVNPENAVKSLSKAQLKDIFAGKITNWKQVGGSDEPIIAYQRNTDSGSQNYMIDFMGETPLMDAPTELRPGSMSGLMDVIAPNDGSLGSIGYSVYAYAADMYGTGDNIKFIKVDGAAPTKETIISGEYPLSSYNYAIFRADEPEEGAVRRLAEWMTSYDGQLAAAKAGYATVEDIGFDYEE
;
A
#
# COMPACT_ATOMS: atom_id res chain seq x y z
N THR A 1 13.65 1.49 -20.28
CA THR A 1 12.39 1.80 -19.55
C THR A 1 11.55 2.76 -20.36
N GLU A 2 10.22 2.68 -20.22
CA GLU A 2 9.28 3.55 -20.96
C GLU A 2 9.53 5.05 -20.67
N ILE A 3 9.88 5.38 -19.43
CA ILE A 3 10.28 6.71 -18.98
C ILE A 3 11.38 7.34 -19.85
N ALA A 4 12.40 6.57 -20.22
CA ALA A 4 13.49 7.08 -21.04
C ALA A 4 13.04 7.48 -22.46
N LYS A 5 12.00 6.85 -23.02
CA LYS A 5 11.44 7.21 -24.34
C LYS A 5 10.86 8.63 -24.37
N TYR A 6 10.43 9.13 -23.23
CA TYR A 6 9.85 10.47 -23.08
C TYR A 6 10.89 11.52 -22.63
N GLY A 7 12.18 11.18 -22.63
CA GLY A 7 13.23 12.09 -22.15
C GLY A 7 13.14 12.38 -20.66
N LEU A 8 12.68 11.41 -19.87
CA LEU A 8 12.52 11.52 -18.43
C LEU A 8 13.56 10.67 -17.70
N LYS A 9 13.91 11.10 -16.49
CA LYS A 9 14.69 10.35 -15.50
C LYS A 9 13.85 10.11 -14.28
N SER A 10 14.07 9.00 -13.60
CA SER A 10 13.45 8.68 -12.31
C SER A 10 14.48 8.13 -11.35
N PHE A 11 14.22 8.36 -10.07
CA PHE A 11 14.97 7.75 -8.97
C PHE A 11 14.01 7.45 -7.81
N PRO A 12 14.22 6.38 -7.04
CA PRO A 12 13.47 6.10 -5.84
C PRO A 12 13.90 7.07 -4.74
N PHE A 13 12.96 7.58 -3.96
CA PHE A 13 13.27 8.46 -2.82
C PHE A 13 12.62 8.03 -1.51
N ALA A 14 11.64 7.14 -1.55
CA ALA A 14 11.04 6.55 -0.36
C ALA A 14 10.51 5.15 -0.70
N ILE A 15 10.33 4.33 0.32
CA ILE A 15 9.66 3.04 0.22
C ILE A 15 8.33 3.16 0.94
N ASP A 16 7.30 2.53 0.40
CA ASP A 16 6.01 2.41 1.05
C ASP A 16 5.42 1.02 0.78
N GLY A 17 4.41 0.66 1.57
CA GLY A 17 3.68 -0.57 1.40
C GLY A 17 2.19 -0.31 1.18
N VAL A 18 1.53 -1.27 0.56
CA VAL A 18 0.07 -1.33 0.54
C VAL A 18 -0.39 -2.30 1.60
N ALA A 19 -0.86 -1.77 2.72
CA ALA A 19 -1.40 -2.56 3.81
C ALA A 19 -2.81 -3.06 3.46
N VAL A 20 -3.02 -4.36 3.63
CA VAL A 20 -4.34 -4.98 3.51
C VAL A 20 -5.05 -4.91 4.86
N ALA A 21 -6.24 -4.31 4.86
CA ALA A 21 -7.04 -4.08 6.06
C ALA A 21 -8.36 -4.84 6.01
N VAL A 22 -8.79 -5.29 7.17
CA VAL A 22 -10.10 -5.93 7.41
C VAL A 22 -10.75 -5.34 8.65
N ASN A 23 -12.03 -5.63 8.85
CA ASN A 23 -12.71 -5.34 10.10
C ASN A 23 -11.96 -5.98 11.29
N PRO A 24 -11.75 -5.28 12.42
CA PRO A 24 -11.02 -5.79 13.58
C PRO A 24 -11.55 -7.13 14.10
N GLU A 25 -12.86 -7.36 14.01
CA GLU A 25 -13.53 -8.59 14.47
C GLU A 25 -13.39 -9.77 13.48
N ASN A 26 -12.86 -9.55 12.27
CA ASN A 26 -12.60 -10.63 11.33
C ASN A 26 -11.59 -11.63 11.92
N ALA A 27 -11.92 -12.93 11.92
CA ALA A 27 -11.10 -13.96 12.55
C ALA A 27 -9.77 -14.24 11.82
N VAL A 28 -9.68 -13.92 10.51
CA VAL A 28 -8.48 -14.16 9.68
C VAL A 28 -7.37 -13.19 10.06
N LYS A 29 -6.17 -13.72 10.29
CA LYS A 29 -4.98 -12.92 10.67
C LYS A 29 -3.89 -12.90 9.59
N SER A 30 -3.92 -13.87 8.68
CA SER A 30 -2.91 -14.01 7.64
C SER A 30 -3.53 -14.63 6.39
N LEU A 31 -3.07 -14.18 5.23
CA LEU A 31 -3.39 -14.73 3.92
C LEU A 31 -2.08 -15.01 3.17
N SER A 32 -2.07 -16.03 2.32
CA SER A 32 -1.00 -16.14 1.33
C SER A 32 -1.20 -15.13 0.19
N LYS A 33 -0.13 -14.82 -0.54
CA LYS A 33 -0.22 -14.02 -1.78
C LYS A 33 -1.26 -14.60 -2.75
N ALA A 34 -1.29 -15.92 -2.89
CA ALA A 34 -2.23 -16.59 -3.77
C ALA A 34 -3.68 -16.39 -3.31
N GLN A 35 -3.96 -16.58 -2.01
CA GLN A 35 -5.28 -16.34 -1.45
C GLN A 35 -5.73 -14.88 -1.62
N LEU A 36 -4.82 -13.93 -1.36
CA LEU A 36 -5.11 -12.51 -1.53
C LEU A 36 -5.44 -12.16 -2.99
N LYS A 37 -4.66 -12.68 -3.95
CA LYS A 37 -4.95 -12.54 -5.39
C LYS A 37 -6.30 -13.16 -5.75
N ASP A 38 -6.60 -14.35 -5.26
CA ASP A 38 -7.86 -15.04 -5.57
C ASP A 38 -9.08 -14.34 -4.94
N ILE A 39 -8.92 -13.67 -3.79
CA ILE A 39 -9.97 -12.80 -3.22
C ILE A 39 -10.24 -11.62 -4.16
N PHE A 40 -9.21 -10.86 -4.53
CA PHE A 40 -9.39 -9.68 -5.38
C PHE A 40 -9.69 -10.02 -6.86
N ALA A 41 -9.46 -11.26 -7.28
CA ALA A 41 -9.94 -11.80 -8.56
C ALA A 41 -11.38 -12.34 -8.50
N GLY A 42 -12.03 -12.34 -7.32
CA GLY A 42 -13.39 -12.85 -7.13
C GLY A 42 -13.52 -14.38 -7.15
N LYS A 43 -12.41 -15.13 -7.01
CA LYS A 43 -12.41 -16.60 -6.95
C LYS A 43 -12.68 -17.12 -5.53
N ILE A 44 -12.16 -16.45 -4.52
CA ILE A 44 -12.47 -16.68 -3.11
C ILE A 44 -13.47 -15.61 -2.68
N THR A 45 -14.67 -16.03 -2.32
CA THR A 45 -15.80 -15.13 -2.06
C THR A 45 -16.39 -15.29 -0.67
N ASN A 46 -15.84 -16.19 0.14
CA ASN A 46 -16.28 -16.40 1.51
C ASN A 46 -15.06 -16.66 2.42
N TRP A 47 -15.04 -16.02 3.58
CA TRP A 47 -13.94 -16.10 4.53
C TRP A 47 -13.66 -17.53 5.02
N LYS A 48 -14.66 -18.42 5.08
CA LYS A 48 -14.44 -19.82 5.45
C LYS A 48 -13.49 -20.57 4.53
N GLN A 49 -13.35 -20.13 3.25
CA GLN A 49 -12.41 -20.74 2.30
C GLN A 49 -10.94 -20.50 2.66
N VAL A 50 -10.69 -19.54 3.54
CA VAL A 50 -9.36 -19.16 4.04
C VAL A 50 -9.25 -19.29 5.58
N GLY A 51 -10.13 -20.07 6.19
CA GLY A 51 -10.08 -20.37 7.63
C GLY A 51 -10.78 -19.36 8.55
N GLY A 52 -11.55 -18.45 7.98
CA GLY A 52 -12.40 -17.51 8.71
C GLY A 52 -13.82 -18.00 8.95
N SER A 53 -14.70 -17.10 9.36
CA SER A 53 -16.12 -17.33 9.60
C SER A 53 -16.88 -17.59 8.28
N ASP A 54 -18.10 -18.14 8.37
CA ASP A 54 -18.97 -18.31 7.21
C ASP A 54 -19.63 -16.97 6.83
N GLU A 55 -18.82 -16.06 6.30
CA GLU A 55 -19.20 -14.71 5.91
C GLU A 55 -18.77 -14.43 4.49
N PRO A 56 -19.61 -13.81 3.64
CA PRO A 56 -19.22 -13.36 2.32
C PRO A 56 -18.07 -12.34 2.39
N ILE A 57 -17.11 -12.43 1.47
CA ILE A 57 -16.07 -11.42 1.32
C ILE A 57 -16.61 -10.26 0.50
N ILE A 58 -16.45 -9.04 1.04
CA ILE A 58 -16.73 -7.78 0.36
C ILE A 58 -15.38 -7.11 0.09
N ALA A 59 -14.85 -7.31 -1.12
CA ALA A 59 -13.54 -6.80 -1.51
C ALA A 59 -13.64 -5.41 -2.13
N TYR A 60 -13.30 -4.39 -1.33
CA TYR A 60 -13.27 -3.01 -1.77
C TYR A 60 -12.00 -2.71 -2.56
N GLN A 61 -12.15 -1.99 -3.65
CA GLN A 61 -11.05 -1.53 -4.49
C GLN A 61 -10.98 0.00 -4.46
N ARG A 62 -9.92 0.56 -5.01
CA ARG A 62 -9.81 1.99 -5.24
C ARG A 62 -10.16 2.35 -6.68
N ASN A 63 -10.41 3.61 -6.92
CA ASN A 63 -10.58 4.15 -8.27
C ASN A 63 -9.28 3.98 -9.09
N THR A 64 -9.42 3.90 -10.41
CA THR A 64 -8.33 3.60 -11.36
C THR A 64 -7.15 4.56 -11.30
N ASP A 65 -7.38 5.82 -10.88
CA ASP A 65 -6.34 6.86 -10.80
C ASP A 65 -5.63 6.90 -9.44
N SER A 66 -5.93 5.96 -8.55
CA SER A 66 -5.35 5.90 -7.20
C SER A 66 -3.99 5.20 -7.22
N GLY A 67 -3.00 5.76 -6.54
CA GLY A 67 -1.68 5.13 -6.36
C GLY A 67 -1.77 3.75 -5.72
N SER A 68 -2.59 3.58 -4.66
CA SER A 68 -2.80 2.26 -4.04
C SER A 68 -3.49 1.26 -4.97
N GLN A 69 -4.31 1.71 -5.93
CA GLN A 69 -4.87 0.85 -6.97
C GLN A 69 -3.78 0.36 -7.92
N ASN A 70 -2.88 1.24 -8.33
CA ASN A 70 -1.77 0.86 -9.21
C ASN A 70 -0.86 -0.17 -8.53
N TYR A 71 -0.54 0.01 -7.24
CA TYR A 71 0.21 -1.00 -6.48
C TYR A 71 -0.52 -2.34 -6.40
N MET A 72 -1.84 -2.33 -6.22
CA MET A 72 -2.61 -3.57 -6.21
C MET A 72 -2.62 -4.24 -7.59
N ILE A 73 -2.72 -3.47 -8.67
CA ILE A 73 -2.63 -3.98 -10.05
C ILE A 73 -1.26 -4.63 -10.28
N ASP A 74 -0.18 -3.97 -9.88
CA ASP A 74 1.19 -4.50 -10.01
C ASP A 74 1.37 -5.78 -9.18
N PHE A 75 0.85 -5.81 -7.94
CA PHE A 75 0.84 -7.01 -7.12
C PHE A 75 0.06 -8.16 -7.77
N MET A 76 -1.08 -7.89 -8.37
CA MET A 76 -1.91 -8.90 -9.07
C MET A 76 -1.16 -9.50 -10.27
N GLY A 77 -0.35 -8.70 -10.97
CA GLY A 77 0.40 -9.13 -12.14
C GLY A 77 -0.51 -9.58 -13.27
N GLU A 78 -0.36 -10.81 -13.75
CA GLU A 78 -1.20 -11.37 -14.83
C GLU A 78 -2.62 -11.75 -14.37
N THR A 79 -2.88 -11.80 -13.06
CA THR A 79 -4.22 -12.11 -12.55
C THR A 79 -5.05 -10.83 -12.56
N PRO A 80 -6.14 -10.74 -13.34
CA PRO A 80 -6.96 -9.54 -13.37
C PRO A 80 -7.71 -9.35 -12.05
N LEU A 81 -7.82 -8.09 -11.63
CA LEU A 81 -8.78 -7.71 -10.59
C LEU A 81 -10.20 -7.98 -11.08
N MET A 82 -11.08 -8.42 -10.18
CA MET A 82 -12.51 -8.49 -10.50
C MET A 82 -13.06 -7.10 -10.84
N ASP A 83 -14.05 -7.04 -11.72
CA ASP A 83 -14.77 -5.79 -11.98
C ASP A 83 -15.70 -5.47 -10.80
N ALA A 84 -15.17 -4.73 -9.82
CA ALA A 84 -15.95 -4.32 -8.68
C ALA A 84 -16.99 -3.26 -9.09
N PRO A 85 -18.23 -3.35 -8.63
CA PRO A 85 -19.22 -2.30 -8.85
C PRO A 85 -18.80 -0.98 -8.18
N THR A 86 -19.43 0.13 -8.59
CA THR A 86 -19.03 1.49 -8.16
C THR A 86 -19.11 1.66 -6.64
N GLU A 87 -20.10 1.07 -5.98
CA GLU A 87 -20.29 1.09 -4.53
C GLU A 87 -19.16 0.42 -3.75
N LEU A 88 -18.40 -0.47 -4.39
CA LEU A 88 -17.20 -1.10 -3.82
C LEU A 88 -15.90 -0.38 -4.21
N ARG A 89 -15.99 0.86 -4.74
CA ARG A 89 -14.86 1.70 -5.13
C ARG A 89 -14.89 3.07 -4.46
N PRO A 90 -14.65 3.16 -3.15
CA PRO A 90 -14.59 4.45 -2.46
C PRO A 90 -13.60 5.41 -3.11
N GLY A 91 -13.99 6.67 -3.25
CA GLY A 91 -13.23 7.69 -3.96
C GLY A 91 -12.00 8.21 -3.19
N SER A 92 -11.90 7.93 -1.89
CA SER A 92 -10.79 8.38 -1.02
C SER A 92 -10.18 7.22 -0.23
N MET A 93 -8.97 7.43 0.33
CA MET A 93 -8.36 6.45 1.24
C MET A 93 -9.15 6.34 2.54
N SER A 94 -9.60 7.47 3.11
CA SER A 94 -10.45 7.47 4.29
C SER A 94 -11.77 6.71 4.04
N GLY A 95 -12.46 7.01 2.94
CA GLY A 95 -13.70 6.32 2.61
C GLY A 95 -13.54 4.80 2.46
N LEU A 96 -12.38 4.32 2.00
CA LEU A 96 -12.13 2.90 1.96
C LEU A 96 -11.89 2.32 3.36
N MET A 97 -11.21 3.06 4.24
CA MET A 97 -11.02 2.61 5.63
C MET A 97 -12.34 2.65 6.41
N ASP A 98 -13.19 3.66 6.19
CA ASP A 98 -14.49 3.80 6.84
C ASP A 98 -15.41 2.61 6.54
N VAL A 99 -15.45 2.12 5.30
CA VAL A 99 -16.27 0.95 4.94
C VAL A 99 -15.73 -0.38 5.47
N ILE A 100 -14.54 -0.39 6.05
CA ILE A 100 -13.92 -1.54 6.73
C ILE A 100 -14.13 -1.46 8.24
N ALA A 101 -14.14 -0.24 8.79
CA ALA A 101 -14.26 0.03 10.22
C ALA A 101 -15.60 -0.48 10.81
N PRO A 102 -15.67 -0.84 12.12
CA PRO A 102 -16.84 -1.50 12.71
C PRO A 102 -18.17 -0.75 12.59
N ASN A 103 -18.13 0.58 12.54
CA ASN A 103 -19.36 1.40 12.55
C ASN A 103 -20.15 1.30 11.22
N ASP A 104 -19.44 1.18 10.10
CA ASP A 104 -20.06 1.16 8.76
C ASP A 104 -19.68 -0.11 7.98
N GLY A 105 -18.64 -0.85 8.41
CA GLY A 105 -18.14 -2.02 7.73
C GLY A 105 -18.75 -3.33 8.24
N SER A 106 -18.95 -4.29 7.32
CA SER A 106 -19.30 -5.65 7.69
C SER A 106 -18.05 -6.47 8.08
N LEU A 107 -18.25 -7.57 8.83
CA LEU A 107 -17.18 -8.55 9.12
C LEU A 107 -16.52 -9.10 7.84
N GLY A 108 -17.25 -9.08 6.74
CA GLY A 108 -16.80 -9.53 5.41
C GLY A 108 -15.88 -8.56 4.70
N SER A 109 -15.77 -7.31 5.14
CA SER A 109 -15.04 -6.25 4.45
C SER A 109 -13.53 -6.51 4.41
N ILE A 110 -12.93 -6.34 3.24
CA ILE A 110 -11.49 -6.31 3.00
C ILE A 110 -11.16 -5.19 2.02
N GLY A 111 -10.07 -4.50 2.23
CA GLY A 111 -9.57 -3.47 1.32
C GLY A 111 -8.09 -3.22 1.55
N TYR A 112 -7.55 -2.17 0.94
CA TYR A 112 -6.13 -1.84 1.01
C TYR A 112 -5.91 -0.34 0.92
N SER A 113 -4.86 0.10 1.57
CA SER A 113 -4.42 1.50 1.55
C SER A 113 -2.90 1.57 1.63
N VAL A 114 -2.36 2.75 1.30
CA VAL A 114 -0.97 3.07 1.59
C VAL A 114 -0.73 2.93 3.09
N TYR A 115 0.34 2.22 3.47
CA TYR A 115 0.62 1.88 4.87
C TYR A 115 0.72 3.12 5.77
N ALA A 116 1.54 4.11 5.35
CA ALA A 116 1.71 5.34 6.12
C ALA A 116 0.37 6.04 6.42
N TYR A 117 -0.55 6.05 5.46
CA TYR A 117 -1.89 6.60 5.68
C TYR A 117 -2.71 5.76 6.65
N ALA A 118 -2.78 4.45 6.43
CA ALA A 118 -3.64 3.57 7.21
C ALA A 118 -3.15 3.39 8.66
N ALA A 119 -1.83 3.35 8.88
CA ALA A 119 -1.21 3.17 10.18
C ALA A 119 -1.14 4.47 10.99
N ASP A 120 -0.62 5.54 10.37
CA ASP A 120 -0.23 6.75 11.09
C ASP A 120 -1.34 7.82 11.08
N MET A 121 -2.13 7.92 10.01
CA MET A 121 -3.17 8.96 9.87
C MET A 121 -4.57 8.47 10.24
N TYR A 122 -4.95 7.25 9.82
CA TYR A 122 -6.27 6.71 10.13
C TYR A 122 -6.28 5.98 11.47
N GLY A 123 -5.22 5.23 11.75
CA GLY A 123 -5.04 4.44 12.98
C GLY A 123 -5.58 3.03 12.87
N THR A 124 -4.87 2.12 13.53
CA THR A 124 -5.20 0.71 13.66
C THR A 124 -5.93 0.41 14.99
N GLY A 125 -6.07 -0.84 15.36
CA GLY A 125 -6.69 -1.28 16.61
C GLY A 125 -8.18 -1.44 16.50
N ASP A 126 -8.94 -0.56 17.13
CA ASP A 126 -10.41 -0.65 17.15
C ASP A 126 -11.03 -0.25 15.80
N ASN A 127 -10.29 0.47 14.96
CA ASN A 127 -10.80 0.95 13.66
C ASN A 127 -10.61 -0.07 12.55
N ILE A 128 -9.38 -0.57 12.37
CA ILE A 128 -9.03 -1.54 11.32
C ILE A 128 -7.97 -2.50 11.85
N LYS A 129 -7.92 -3.69 11.24
CA LYS A 129 -6.88 -4.68 11.49
C LYS A 129 -6.13 -4.99 10.20
N PHE A 130 -4.80 -4.95 10.27
CA PHE A 130 -3.98 -5.40 9.16
C PHE A 130 -3.87 -6.92 9.09
N ILE A 131 -3.93 -7.43 7.86
CA ILE A 131 -3.68 -8.84 7.53
C ILE A 131 -2.19 -9.03 7.23
N LYS A 132 -1.59 -10.07 7.81
CA LYS A 132 -0.28 -10.56 7.36
C LYS A 132 -0.39 -11.18 5.97
N VAL A 133 0.61 -10.96 5.13
CA VAL A 133 0.70 -11.61 3.81
C VAL A 133 1.95 -12.48 3.78
N ASP A 134 1.79 -13.77 3.48
CA ASP A 134 2.84 -14.80 3.57
C ASP A 134 3.55 -14.81 4.95
N GLY A 135 2.81 -14.47 6.02
CA GLY A 135 3.32 -14.43 7.38
C GLY A 135 3.92 -13.09 7.81
N ALA A 136 4.29 -12.20 6.87
CA ALA A 136 4.81 -10.87 7.17
C ALA A 136 3.67 -9.88 7.48
N ALA A 137 3.79 -9.14 8.58
CA ALA A 137 2.89 -8.03 8.90
C ALA A 137 3.33 -6.78 8.11
N PRO A 138 2.43 -5.88 7.71
CA PRO A 138 2.82 -4.58 7.19
C PRO A 138 3.32 -3.71 8.37
N THR A 139 4.61 -3.64 8.52
CA THR A 139 5.31 -2.73 9.43
C THR A 139 6.40 -1.98 8.66
N LYS A 140 6.91 -0.88 9.20
CA LYS A 140 7.99 -0.13 8.54
C LYS A 140 9.22 -1.03 8.29
N GLU A 141 9.57 -1.86 9.25
CA GLU A 141 10.72 -2.78 9.17
C GLU A 141 10.53 -3.82 8.05
N THR A 142 9.35 -4.46 7.98
CA THR A 142 9.08 -5.48 6.96
C THR A 142 8.89 -4.89 5.57
N ILE A 143 8.45 -3.63 5.48
CA ILE A 143 8.35 -2.86 4.24
C ILE A 143 9.75 -2.49 3.75
N ILE A 144 10.62 -1.96 4.63
CA ILE A 144 12.01 -1.60 4.31
C ILE A 144 12.81 -2.82 3.87
N SER A 145 12.72 -3.93 4.64
CA SER A 145 13.45 -5.15 4.34
C SER A 145 12.94 -5.89 3.09
N GLY A 146 11.74 -5.54 2.59
CA GLY A 146 11.07 -6.24 1.50
C GLY A 146 10.49 -7.60 1.91
N GLU A 147 10.43 -7.90 3.22
CA GLU A 147 9.75 -9.10 3.73
C GLU A 147 8.24 -9.01 3.49
N TYR A 148 7.64 -7.83 3.67
CA TYR A 148 6.25 -7.61 3.34
C TYR A 148 6.06 -7.50 1.82
N PRO A 149 5.27 -8.38 1.20
CA PRO A 149 5.30 -8.55 -0.26
C PRO A 149 4.58 -7.49 -1.09
N LEU A 150 3.86 -6.55 -0.45
CA LEU A 150 3.22 -5.41 -1.13
C LEU A 150 3.99 -4.12 -0.85
N SER A 151 5.32 -4.20 -0.83
CA SER A 151 6.22 -3.05 -0.74
C SER A 151 6.60 -2.54 -2.12
N SER A 152 6.74 -1.24 -2.27
CA SER A 152 7.15 -0.60 -3.52
C SER A 152 7.85 0.72 -3.27
N TYR A 153 8.60 1.19 -4.28
CA TYR A 153 9.28 2.48 -4.22
C TYR A 153 8.37 3.61 -4.69
N ASN A 154 8.48 4.74 -4.02
CA ASN A 154 8.01 6.02 -4.52
C ASN A 154 9.11 6.67 -5.35
N TYR A 155 8.77 7.13 -6.55
CA TYR A 155 9.73 7.67 -7.51
C TYR A 155 9.51 9.17 -7.71
N ALA A 156 10.60 9.93 -7.69
CA ALA A 156 10.62 11.26 -8.26
C ALA A 156 11.00 11.16 -9.74
N ILE A 157 10.27 11.91 -10.58
CA ILE A 157 10.45 11.91 -12.04
C ILE A 157 10.69 13.34 -12.48
N PHE A 158 11.71 13.56 -13.33
CA PHE A 158 12.04 14.85 -13.89
C PHE A 158 12.57 14.72 -15.32
N ARG A 159 12.62 15.83 -16.04
CA ARG A 159 13.14 15.85 -17.42
C ARG A 159 14.64 15.57 -17.46
N ALA A 160 15.06 14.75 -18.42
CA ALA A 160 16.47 14.37 -18.55
C ALA A 160 17.37 15.57 -18.93
N ASP A 161 16.80 16.59 -19.61
CA ASP A 161 17.47 17.81 -20.05
C ASP A 161 17.47 18.96 -19.01
N GLU A 162 17.01 18.69 -17.78
CA GLU A 162 17.12 19.67 -16.70
C GLU A 162 18.58 20.06 -16.45
N PRO A 163 18.90 21.35 -16.29
CA PRO A 163 20.25 21.80 -16.00
C PRO A 163 20.84 21.14 -14.74
N GLU A 164 22.11 20.73 -14.81
CA GLU A 164 22.75 20.04 -13.67
C GLU A 164 22.75 20.88 -12.38
N GLU A 165 22.98 22.19 -12.49
CA GLU A 165 22.92 23.11 -11.35
C GLU A 165 21.52 23.72 -11.15
N GLY A 166 20.50 23.20 -11.82
CA GLY A 166 19.11 23.65 -11.71
C GLY A 166 18.45 23.28 -10.38
N ALA A 167 17.38 23.98 -10.02
CA ALA A 167 16.64 23.74 -8.79
C ALA A 167 16.06 22.30 -8.73
N VAL A 168 15.62 21.76 -9.87
CA VAL A 168 15.07 20.41 -9.99
C VAL A 168 16.13 19.36 -9.64
N ARG A 169 17.37 19.53 -10.18
CA ARG A 169 18.49 18.62 -9.88
C ARG A 169 18.89 18.68 -8.42
N ARG A 170 19.03 19.89 -7.87
CA ARG A 170 19.34 20.07 -6.44
C ARG A 170 18.28 19.46 -5.53
N LEU A 171 16.99 19.59 -5.89
CA LEU A 171 15.92 18.94 -5.14
C LEU A 171 16.03 17.41 -5.22
N ALA A 172 16.29 16.87 -6.41
CA ALA A 172 16.47 15.44 -6.62
C ALA A 172 17.63 14.87 -5.76
N GLU A 173 18.77 15.55 -5.77
CA GLU A 173 19.93 15.19 -4.96
C GLU A 173 19.65 15.30 -3.47
N TRP A 174 18.93 16.35 -3.05
CA TRP A 174 18.54 16.52 -1.65
C TRP A 174 17.58 15.41 -1.21
N MET A 175 16.60 15.00 -2.01
CA MET A 175 15.65 13.92 -1.65
C MET A 175 16.35 12.60 -1.35
N THR A 176 17.50 12.34 -1.96
CA THR A 176 18.31 11.12 -1.72
C THR A 176 19.46 11.35 -0.74
N SER A 177 19.68 12.59 -0.26
CA SER A 177 20.66 12.87 0.78
C SER A 177 20.16 12.43 2.16
N TYR A 178 21.07 12.37 3.16
CA TYR A 178 20.71 12.09 4.55
C TYR A 178 19.55 12.98 5.06
N ASP A 179 19.61 14.29 4.83
CA ASP A 179 18.58 15.22 5.28
C ASP A 179 17.23 14.97 4.60
N GLY A 180 17.24 14.67 3.31
CA GLY A 180 16.03 14.32 2.57
C GLY A 180 15.43 12.99 3.03
N GLN A 181 16.27 11.99 3.26
CA GLN A 181 15.83 10.69 3.80
C GLN A 181 15.33 10.82 5.24
N LEU A 182 15.97 11.66 6.08
CA LEU A 182 15.48 11.96 7.42
C LEU A 182 14.12 12.67 7.37
N ALA A 183 13.89 13.56 6.41
CA ALA A 183 12.58 14.18 6.22
C ALA A 183 11.52 13.16 5.80
N ALA A 184 11.85 12.22 4.91
CA ALA A 184 10.95 11.13 4.51
C ALA A 184 10.60 10.23 5.71
N ALA A 185 11.59 9.84 6.52
CA ALA A 185 11.38 9.05 7.73
C ALA A 185 10.46 9.75 8.75
N LYS A 186 10.70 11.04 9.01
CA LYS A 186 9.84 11.86 9.88
C LYS A 186 8.42 12.04 9.34
N ALA A 187 8.23 11.95 8.04
CA ALA A 187 6.93 11.97 7.40
C ALA A 187 6.22 10.60 7.40
N GLY A 188 6.80 9.58 8.03
CA GLY A 188 6.22 8.24 8.16
C GLY A 188 6.60 7.26 7.04
N TYR A 189 7.39 7.68 6.05
CA TYR A 189 7.84 6.81 4.95
C TYR A 189 9.10 6.03 5.34
N ALA A 190 9.24 4.85 4.75
CA ALA A 190 10.48 4.10 4.83
C ALA A 190 11.55 4.71 3.90
N THR A 191 12.78 4.79 4.36
CA THR A 191 13.92 5.32 3.60
C THR A 191 14.44 4.32 2.58
N VAL A 192 15.00 4.81 1.48
CA VAL A 192 15.59 3.95 0.43
C VAL A 192 16.96 3.41 0.83
N GLU A 193 17.61 4.02 1.82
CA GLU A 193 18.86 3.61 2.43
C GLU A 193 18.71 3.60 3.95
N ASP A 194 19.42 2.71 4.62
CA ASP A 194 19.46 2.72 6.09
C ASP A 194 20.24 3.95 6.58
N ILE A 195 19.52 4.87 7.20
CA ILE A 195 20.08 6.09 7.79
C ILE A 195 20.15 6.00 9.32
N GLY A 196 19.88 4.83 9.92
CA GLY A 196 19.86 4.63 11.37
C GLY A 196 18.73 5.39 12.07
N PHE A 197 17.61 5.65 11.39
CA PHE A 197 16.44 6.31 11.97
C PHE A 197 15.63 5.31 12.80
N ASP A 198 15.32 5.68 14.04
CA ASP A 198 14.40 4.90 14.88
C ASP A 198 12.96 5.30 14.57
N TYR A 199 12.20 4.35 14.04
CA TYR A 199 10.79 4.53 13.68
C TYR A 199 9.83 4.31 14.86
N GLU A 200 10.35 3.89 16.04
CA GLU A 200 9.53 3.62 17.23
C GLU A 200 9.41 4.85 18.16
N GLU A 201 10.15 5.94 17.90
CA GLU A 201 10.03 7.20 18.62
C GLU A 201 8.99 8.13 17.97
#